data_536f274493c0967c89a0732f329a199b
#
_entry.id   536f274493c0967c89a0732f329a199b
#
_cell.length_a   1.000
_cell.length_b   1.000
_cell.length_c   1.000
_cell.angle_alpha   90.00
_cell.angle_beta   90.00
_cell.angle_gamma   90.00
#
_symmetry.space_group_name_H-M   'P 1'
#
loop_
_entity.id
_entity.type
_entity.pdbx_description
1 polymer ?
#
loop_
_entity_poly.entity_id
_entity_poly.type
_entity_poly.pdbx_seq_one_letter_code
_entity_poly.pdbx_strand_id
1 'polypeptide(L)'
;MKLNKIVETCIYTSNLEEMKNFYIIYLGLDLVSEEKGRHVFLKAGKSMLLIFNPENTLNNSNSIFPIHGAMTTPSILHFAFEIKKDDYENWKNLLQMKKISIDKELEMRNSKSIYFHDPSGNIVELITDNFWPVEG
;
A
#
# COMPACT_ATOMS: atom_id res chain seq x y z
N MET A 1 -19.02 -15.05 -17.91
CA MET A 1 -17.71 -14.76 -17.33
C MET A 1 -17.81 -13.47 -16.52
N LYS A 2 -17.15 -13.43 -15.37
CA LYS A 2 -17.08 -12.22 -14.51
C LYS A 2 -15.66 -12.07 -13.96
N LEU A 3 -15.20 -10.83 -13.87
CA LEU A 3 -14.00 -10.55 -13.11
C LEU A 3 -14.34 -10.64 -11.62
N ASN A 4 -13.44 -11.20 -10.84
CA ASN A 4 -13.70 -11.50 -9.44
C ASN A 4 -13.33 -10.31 -8.53
N LYS A 5 -12.07 -9.91 -8.53
CA LYS A 5 -11.57 -8.80 -7.71
C LYS A 5 -10.20 -8.33 -8.20
N ILE A 6 -9.79 -7.16 -7.77
CA ILE A 6 -8.40 -6.71 -7.90
C ILE A 6 -7.59 -7.42 -6.81
N VAL A 7 -6.57 -8.18 -7.21
CA VAL A 7 -5.78 -9.00 -6.27
C VAL A 7 -4.44 -8.38 -5.89
N GLU A 8 -3.93 -7.44 -6.68
CA GLU A 8 -2.66 -6.80 -6.41
C GLU A 8 -2.68 -5.32 -6.80
N THR A 9 -1.93 -4.54 -6.03
CA THR A 9 -1.69 -3.11 -6.26
C THR A 9 -0.19 -2.91 -6.36
N CYS A 10 0.27 -2.19 -7.38
CA CYS A 10 1.68 -1.93 -7.61
C CYS A 10 2.03 -0.49 -7.26
N ILE A 11 3.11 -0.31 -6.50
CA ILE A 11 3.66 1.00 -6.18
C ILE A 11 5.17 0.99 -6.43
N TYR A 12 5.77 2.16 -6.47
CA TYR A 12 7.14 2.33 -6.91
C TYR A 12 7.96 3.14 -5.91
N THR A 13 9.24 2.80 -5.79
CA THR A 13 10.16 3.51 -4.90
C THR A 13 11.60 3.36 -5.38
N SER A 14 12.45 4.33 -5.07
CA SER A 14 13.89 4.21 -5.19
C SER A 14 14.53 3.62 -3.93
N ASN A 15 13.77 3.44 -2.85
CA ASN A 15 14.26 2.92 -1.57
C ASN A 15 13.36 1.79 -1.05
N LEU A 16 13.63 0.58 -1.52
CA LEU A 16 12.86 -0.61 -1.17
C LEU A 16 12.93 -0.96 0.32
N GLU A 17 14.10 -0.80 0.96
CA GLU A 17 14.26 -1.13 2.38
C GLU A 17 13.39 -0.24 3.28
N GLU A 18 13.37 1.05 3.02
CA GLU A 18 12.54 1.99 3.77
C GLU A 18 11.05 1.68 3.61
N MET A 19 10.62 1.40 2.38
CA MET A 19 9.23 1.04 2.09
C MET A 19 8.84 -0.30 2.72
N LYS A 20 9.72 -1.30 2.60
CA LYS A 20 9.53 -2.60 3.24
C LYS A 20 9.32 -2.47 4.73
N ASN A 21 10.21 -1.75 5.40
CA ASN A 21 10.13 -1.56 6.84
C ASN A 21 8.86 -0.82 7.26
N PHE A 22 8.47 0.19 6.52
CA PHE A 22 7.24 0.93 6.78
C PHE A 22 6.00 0.01 6.77
N TYR A 23 5.83 -0.74 5.69
CA TYR A 23 4.64 -1.58 5.55
C TYR A 23 4.65 -2.82 6.44
N ILE A 24 5.80 -3.41 6.73
CA ILE A 24 5.89 -4.56 7.63
C ILE A 24 5.82 -4.12 9.09
N ILE A 25 6.66 -3.18 9.49
CA ILE A 25 6.82 -2.83 10.91
C ILE A 25 5.65 -1.98 11.41
N TYR A 26 5.22 -1.00 10.64
CA TYR A 26 4.16 -0.08 11.08
C TYR A 26 2.77 -0.59 10.73
N LEU A 27 2.56 -1.14 9.55
CA LEU A 27 1.25 -1.55 9.09
C LEU A 27 0.98 -3.05 9.21
N GLY A 28 1.99 -3.85 9.55
CA GLY A 28 1.81 -5.26 9.83
C GLY A 28 1.58 -6.16 8.63
N LEU A 29 2.01 -5.74 7.43
CA LEU A 29 1.92 -6.60 6.25
C LEU A 29 2.95 -7.72 6.32
N ASP A 30 2.68 -8.84 5.64
CA ASP A 30 3.55 -10.00 5.63
C ASP A 30 4.41 -10.04 4.36
N LEU A 31 5.70 -10.32 4.53
CA LEU A 31 6.60 -10.51 3.40
C LEU A 31 6.31 -11.85 2.71
N VAL A 32 6.08 -11.81 1.41
CA VAL A 32 5.86 -13.00 0.58
C VAL A 32 7.11 -13.33 -0.24
N SER A 33 7.69 -12.31 -0.87
CA SER A 33 8.86 -12.48 -1.74
C SER A 33 9.62 -11.17 -1.85
N GLU A 34 10.93 -11.26 -2.02
CA GLU A 34 11.73 -10.08 -2.34
C GLU A 34 12.94 -10.46 -3.18
N GLU A 35 13.35 -9.51 -4.01
CA GLU A 35 14.61 -9.55 -4.74
C GLU A 35 15.32 -8.22 -4.48
N LYS A 36 16.50 -8.30 -3.85
CA LYS A 36 17.26 -7.11 -3.45
C LYS A 36 17.45 -6.15 -4.64
N GLY A 37 17.08 -4.90 -4.43
CA GLY A 37 17.20 -3.86 -5.43
C GLY A 37 16.11 -3.87 -6.51
N ARG A 38 15.28 -4.89 -6.59
CA ARG A 38 14.25 -5.00 -7.61
C ARG A 38 12.82 -4.85 -7.07
N HIS A 39 12.42 -5.68 -6.11
CA HIS A 39 11.05 -5.67 -5.61
C HIS A 39 10.91 -6.20 -4.19
N VAL A 40 9.79 -5.84 -3.58
CA VAL A 40 9.28 -6.38 -2.32
C VAL A 40 7.79 -6.67 -2.53
N PHE A 41 7.37 -7.90 -2.29
CA PHE A 41 5.98 -8.33 -2.41
C PHE A 41 5.42 -8.64 -1.04
N LEU A 42 4.36 -7.93 -0.68
CA LEU A 42 3.74 -7.99 0.64
C LEU A 42 2.28 -8.46 0.53
N LYS A 43 1.86 -9.23 1.52
CA LYS A 43 0.48 -9.67 1.64
C LYS A 43 -0.28 -8.75 2.60
N ALA A 44 -1.42 -8.27 2.14
CA ALA A 44 -2.36 -7.46 2.90
C ALA A 44 -3.71 -8.18 2.94
N GLY A 45 -3.95 -9.00 3.97
CA GLY A 45 -5.15 -9.81 4.06
C GLY A 45 -5.31 -10.76 2.87
N LYS A 46 -6.29 -10.52 2.01
CA LYS A 46 -6.58 -11.33 0.82
C LYS A 46 -6.08 -10.69 -0.48
N SER A 47 -5.23 -9.69 -0.39
CA SER A 47 -4.66 -9.00 -1.55
C SER A 47 -3.16 -8.81 -1.38
N MET A 48 -2.51 -8.32 -2.43
CA MET A 48 -1.07 -8.12 -2.45
C MET A 48 -0.72 -6.66 -2.70
N LEU A 49 0.32 -6.19 -2.05
CA LEU A 49 0.99 -4.93 -2.34
C LEU A 49 2.37 -5.24 -2.92
N LEU A 50 2.58 -4.86 -4.17
CA LEU A 50 3.82 -5.10 -4.90
C LEU A 50 4.61 -3.79 -5.00
N ILE A 51 5.83 -3.78 -4.47
CA ILE A 51 6.68 -2.59 -4.45
C ILE A 51 7.88 -2.86 -5.36
N PHE A 52 8.05 -2.00 -6.35
CA PHE A 52 9.13 -2.13 -7.34
C PHE A 52 10.07 -0.94 -7.31
N ASN A 53 11.35 -1.21 -7.57
CA ASN A 53 12.29 -0.18 -7.95
C ASN A 53 12.25 -0.04 -9.47
N PRO A 54 11.74 1.08 -10.02
CA PRO A 54 11.53 1.21 -11.46
C PRO A 54 12.81 1.14 -12.27
N GLU A 55 13.93 1.62 -11.75
CA GLU A 55 15.22 1.56 -12.47
C GLU A 55 15.62 0.13 -12.81
N ASN A 56 15.47 -0.78 -11.84
CA ASN A 56 15.90 -2.17 -12.02
C ASN A 56 14.87 -3.01 -12.77
N THR A 57 13.62 -2.62 -12.80
CA THR A 57 12.58 -3.32 -13.57
C THR A 57 12.55 -2.90 -15.03
N LEU A 58 12.89 -1.63 -15.33
CA LEU A 58 12.93 -1.11 -16.70
C LEU A 58 14.07 -1.74 -17.51
N ASN A 59 15.20 -2.05 -16.87
CA ASN A 59 16.41 -2.51 -17.51
C ASN A 59 16.54 -4.04 -17.53
N ASN A 60 15.57 -4.77 -17.00
CA ASN A 60 15.63 -6.22 -16.94
C ASN A 60 15.03 -6.87 -18.19
N SER A 61 15.81 -6.88 -19.28
CA SER A 61 15.40 -7.48 -20.55
C SER A 61 15.26 -9.00 -20.53
N ASN A 62 15.75 -9.66 -19.47
CA ASN A 62 15.74 -11.13 -19.34
C ASN A 62 14.58 -11.64 -18.47
N SER A 63 13.77 -10.75 -17.94
CA SER A 63 12.62 -11.15 -17.12
C SER A 63 11.48 -11.67 -17.96
N ILE A 64 10.87 -12.76 -17.52
CA ILE A 64 9.61 -13.26 -18.09
C ILE A 64 8.42 -12.39 -17.69
N PHE A 65 8.62 -11.48 -16.73
CA PHE A 65 7.58 -10.59 -16.22
C PHE A 65 7.54 -9.28 -17.00
N PRO A 66 6.37 -8.62 -17.07
CA PRO A 66 6.24 -7.32 -17.70
C PRO A 66 7.16 -6.28 -17.05
N ILE A 67 7.52 -5.27 -17.82
CA ILE A 67 8.24 -4.09 -17.33
C ILE A 67 7.31 -3.32 -16.39
N HIS A 68 7.84 -2.91 -15.24
CA HIS A 68 7.11 -2.14 -14.24
C HIS A 68 7.75 -0.77 -14.01
N GLY A 69 6.92 0.25 -13.81
CA GLY A 69 7.37 1.53 -13.31
C GLY A 69 8.03 2.44 -14.34
N ALA A 70 7.44 2.57 -15.49
CA ALA A 70 7.93 3.46 -16.54
C ALA A 70 7.73 4.95 -16.25
N MET A 71 7.81 5.37 -14.98
CA MET A 71 7.52 6.75 -14.62
C MET A 71 8.80 7.55 -14.52
N THR A 72 8.92 8.53 -15.39
CA THR A 72 10.05 9.45 -15.42
C THR A 72 9.92 10.61 -14.43
N THR A 73 8.73 10.80 -13.88
CA THR A 73 8.47 11.82 -12.85
C THR A 73 7.88 11.16 -11.61
N PRO A 74 8.23 11.67 -10.40
CA PRO A 74 7.57 11.20 -9.18
C PRO A 74 6.07 11.39 -9.30
N SER A 75 5.29 10.34 -9.10
CA SER A 75 3.85 10.45 -9.03
C SER A 75 3.36 9.99 -7.67
N ILE A 76 2.29 10.63 -7.23
CA ILE A 76 1.61 10.30 -5.99
C ILE A 76 0.50 9.32 -6.36
N LEU A 77 0.61 8.11 -5.84
CA LEU A 77 -0.44 7.11 -5.96
C LEU A 77 -1.31 7.15 -4.71
N HIS A 78 -2.56 6.78 -4.85
CA HIS A 78 -3.50 6.67 -3.74
C HIS A 78 -4.12 5.29 -3.74
N PHE A 79 -4.12 4.65 -2.58
CA PHE A 79 -4.80 3.38 -2.37
C PHE A 79 -5.24 3.25 -0.91
N ALA A 80 -6.18 2.35 -0.67
CA ALA A 80 -6.81 2.20 0.64
C ALA A 80 -6.76 0.76 1.13
N PHE A 81 -6.51 0.60 2.42
CA PHE A 81 -6.72 -0.65 3.14
C PHE A 81 -8.04 -0.59 3.90
N GLU A 82 -8.80 -1.66 3.86
CA GLU A 82 -9.97 -1.78 4.70
C GLU A 82 -9.56 -2.20 6.12
N ILE A 83 -10.12 -1.54 7.10
CA ILE A 83 -9.98 -1.88 8.51
C ILE A 83 -11.36 -2.11 9.13
N LYS A 84 -11.41 -2.85 10.22
CA LYS A 84 -12.64 -3.00 10.98
C LYS A 84 -12.97 -1.69 11.68
N LYS A 85 -14.25 -1.35 11.75
CA LYS A 85 -14.72 -0.16 12.44
C LYS A 85 -14.23 -0.07 13.89
N ASP A 86 -14.22 -1.19 14.60
CA ASP A 86 -13.77 -1.25 15.98
C ASP A 86 -12.26 -1.02 16.15
N ASP A 87 -11.48 -1.14 15.08
CA ASP A 87 -10.03 -0.93 15.10
C ASP A 87 -9.62 0.50 14.73
N TYR A 88 -10.55 1.38 14.38
CA TYR A 88 -10.24 2.73 13.91
C TYR A 88 -9.38 3.53 14.91
N GLU A 89 -9.80 3.59 16.16
CA GLU A 89 -9.06 4.32 17.19
C GLU A 89 -7.71 3.66 17.49
N ASN A 90 -7.62 2.34 17.44
CA ASN A 90 -6.38 1.62 17.64
C ASN A 90 -5.37 1.94 16.53
N TRP A 91 -5.81 2.00 15.29
CA TRP A 91 -4.95 2.39 14.16
C TRP A 91 -4.49 3.83 14.28
N LYS A 92 -5.40 4.74 14.64
CA LYS A 92 -5.06 6.14 14.84
C LYS A 92 -3.99 6.30 15.94
N ASN A 93 -4.16 5.62 17.05
CA ASN A 93 -3.20 5.63 18.15
C ASN A 93 -1.84 5.04 17.74
N LEU A 94 -1.86 3.96 16.96
CA LEU A 94 -0.63 3.35 16.46
C LEU A 94 0.14 4.31 15.55
N LEU A 95 -0.52 4.96 14.63
CA LEU A 95 0.10 5.96 13.75
C LEU A 95 0.74 7.10 14.55
N GLN A 96 0.03 7.60 15.54
CA GLN A 96 0.54 8.66 16.43
C GLN A 96 1.75 8.18 17.24
N MET A 97 1.69 6.97 17.77
CA MET A 97 2.79 6.36 18.53
C MET A 97 4.05 6.18 17.67
N LYS A 98 3.88 5.82 16.41
CA LYS A 98 4.97 5.65 15.44
C LYS A 98 5.41 6.96 14.80
N LYS A 99 4.85 8.09 15.25
CA LYS A 99 5.15 9.45 14.73
C LYS A 99 4.88 9.58 13.24
N ILE A 100 3.85 8.90 12.75
CA ILE A 100 3.36 9.06 11.39
C ILE A 100 2.30 10.16 11.41
N SER A 101 2.55 11.23 10.66
CA SER A 101 1.61 12.35 10.58
C SER A 101 0.33 11.93 9.89
N ILE A 102 -0.79 12.16 10.56
CA ILE A 102 -2.11 11.99 9.96
C ILE A 102 -2.43 13.26 9.19
N ASP A 103 -2.58 13.13 7.87
CA ASP A 103 -2.83 14.28 7.01
C ASP A 103 -4.28 14.74 7.10
N LYS A 104 -5.20 13.79 7.21
CA LYS A 104 -6.63 14.07 7.21
C LYS A 104 -7.42 12.90 7.78
N GLU A 105 -8.53 13.21 8.42
CA GLU A 105 -9.58 12.26 8.79
C GLU A 105 -10.88 12.68 8.13
N LEU A 106 -11.61 11.73 7.57
CA LEU A 106 -12.94 11.97 7.01
C LEU A 106 -13.96 11.04 7.61
N GLU A 107 -15.16 11.56 7.77
CA GLU A 107 -16.32 10.77 8.14
C GLU A 107 -17.39 11.02 7.07
N MET A 108 -17.77 9.95 6.38
CA MET A 108 -18.79 9.99 5.34
C MET A 108 -19.70 8.79 5.48
N ARG A 109 -21.02 9.01 5.41
CA ARG A 109 -22.01 7.96 5.63
C ARG A 109 -21.77 7.30 6.99
N ASN A 110 -21.54 5.99 7.04
CA ASN A 110 -21.25 5.24 8.27
C ASN A 110 -19.78 4.81 8.37
N SER A 111 -18.90 5.40 7.58
CA SER A 111 -17.49 5.04 7.50
C SER A 111 -16.57 6.19 7.85
N LYS A 112 -15.40 5.85 8.38
CA LYS A 112 -14.33 6.79 8.71
C LYS A 112 -13.06 6.41 8.00
N SER A 113 -12.29 7.42 7.60
CA SER A 113 -11.01 7.25 6.93
C SER A 113 -9.91 8.05 7.61
N ILE A 114 -8.71 7.47 7.64
CA ILE A 114 -7.47 8.13 8.04
C ILE A 114 -6.56 8.17 6.82
N TYR A 115 -6.01 9.35 6.51
CA TYR A 115 -5.08 9.55 5.41
C TYR A 115 -3.70 9.90 5.93
N PHE A 116 -2.68 9.26 5.39
CA PHE A 116 -1.27 9.57 5.67
C PHE A 116 -0.42 9.23 4.45
N HIS A 117 0.88 9.55 4.51
CA HIS A 117 1.80 9.26 3.42
C HIS A 117 2.77 8.15 3.81
N ASP A 118 3.13 7.32 2.85
CA ASP A 118 4.26 6.41 2.99
C ASP A 118 5.59 7.15 2.74
N PRO A 119 6.75 6.51 2.97
CA PRO A 119 8.04 7.18 2.80
C PRO A 119 8.34 7.67 1.37
N SER A 120 7.66 7.14 0.37
CA SER A 120 7.80 7.57 -1.03
C SER A 120 6.75 8.60 -1.46
N GLY A 121 5.92 9.06 -0.51
CA GLY A 121 4.93 10.10 -0.77
C GLY A 121 3.59 9.60 -1.31
N ASN A 122 3.35 8.29 -1.34
CA ASN A 122 2.04 7.79 -1.72
C ASN A 122 1.01 8.09 -0.64
N ILE A 123 -0.21 8.40 -1.04
CA ILE A 123 -1.33 8.62 -0.13
C ILE A 123 -1.89 7.26 0.28
N VAL A 124 -1.78 6.94 1.56
CA VAL A 124 -2.34 5.72 2.14
C VAL A 124 -3.59 6.09 2.93
N GLU A 125 -4.65 5.35 2.68
CA GLU A 125 -5.91 5.51 3.39
C GLU A 125 -6.23 4.24 4.16
N LEU A 126 -6.63 4.38 5.41
CA LEU A 126 -7.28 3.31 6.16
C LEU A 126 -8.76 3.67 6.24
N ILE A 127 -9.60 2.82 5.64
CA ILE A 127 -11.05 3.06 5.59
C ILE A 127 -11.80 1.94 6.31
N THR A 128 -12.76 2.32 7.14
CA THR A 128 -13.58 1.32 7.82
C THR A 128 -14.47 0.57 6.83
N ASP A 129 -14.79 -0.67 7.18
CA ASP A 129 -15.59 -1.57 6.37
C ASP A 129 -16.98 -0.99 6.03
N ASN A 130 -17.61 -1.57 5.02
CA ASN A 130 -18.97 -1.24 4.57
C ASN A 130 -19.15 0.15 3.93
N PHE A 131 -18.06 0.83 3.53
CA PHE A 131 -18.18 2.08 2.78
C PHE A 131 -18.60 1.83 1.34
N TRP A 132 -17.90 0.93 0.66
CA TRP A 132 -18.21 0.57 -0.72
C TRP A 132 -19.23 -0.57 -0.75
N PRO A 133 -20.17 -0.58 -1.72
CA PRO A 133 -21.15 -1.65 -1.84
C PRO A 133 -20.54 -2.91 -2.46
N VAL A 134 -19.49 -3.41 -1.85
CA VAL A 134 -18.79 -4.63 -2.30
C VAL A 134 -18.69 -5.59 -1.13
N GLU A 135 -18.97 -6.87 -1.41
CA GLU A 135 -18.80 -7.92 -0.45
C GLU A 135 -17.38 -8.46 -0.50
N GLY A 136 -16.77 -8.55 0.66
CA GLY A 136 -15.37 -8.86 0.83
C GLY A 136 -14.90 -10.29 0.76
#